data_b351ca4c7118ea911baba8395ad3b5b8
#
_entry.id   b351ca4c7118ea911baba8395ad3b5b8
#
_cell.length_a   1.000
_cell.length_b   1.000
_cell.length_c   1.000
_cell.angle_alpha   90.00
_cell.angle_beta   90.00
_cell.angle_gamma   90.00
#
_symmetry.space_group_name_H-M   'P 1'
#
loop_
_entity.id
_entity.type
_entity.pdbx_description
1 polymer ?
#
loop_
_entity_poly.entity_id
_entity_poly.type
_entity_poly.pdbx_seq_one_letter_code
_entity_poly.pdbx_strand_id
1 'polypeptide(L)'
;MKNNNKKQKNKNLKLILLIDLMLVMCIACVIAIGKMHTPAPAEPLALIGDQEVSIELGSEYTDPGVNNARAEVSGEVDTGTAGDYNIVYRLGDQEVVRTVHVIQPGNIVIGLRGSKVQLVRQGDPYIENGAFAINKDKEGGMIVEDQITVEGEVDTSKPGEYEVTYTVPFGSTNYTATRTVRVLSPEEFGDNDYEVSVMMYNSVYTADDVPARLNGNWILDTDLEEQLKYLGERDYYFPGWRELRAWIDGKISLPEKSIAVTFDVGKKETLKYGIPLLEKYKIPATVFMVCWEDNGAAGKVRKYASEYVDFESNSYAMHQAGYDPNYRGIVGEMSQEEIAEDLVKASKIVGNDAYAYPYGEAPGIAYRAVQDQGFQCAFLTDYGRVRQGMDPHLLPRVRVLGDESFEVWRQSAR
;
A
#
# COMPACT_ATOMS: atom_id res chain seq x y z
N MET A 1 40.19 59.35 -80.84
CA MET A 1 40.29 59.27 -79.36
C MET A 1 39.03 58.79 -78.62
N LYS A 2 37.85 58.51 -79.21
CA LYS A 2 36.63 58.10 -78.45
C LYS A 2 36.48 56.59 -78.19
N ASN A 3 37.24 55.69 -78.85
CA ASN A 3 37.06 54.24 -78.75
C ASN A 3 37.87 53.55 -77.58
N ASN A 4 38.95 54.21 -77.14
CA ASN A 4 39.78 53.61 -76.01
C ASN A 4 39.17 53.82 -74.65
N ASN A 5 38.41 54.90 -74.39
CA ASN A 5 37.77 55.17 -73.15
C ASN A 5 36.59 54.21 -72.82
N LYS A 6 35.87 53.68 -73.85
CA LYS A 6 34.76 52.74 -73.66
C LYS A 6 35.24 51.34 -73.34
N LYS A 7 36.41 50.89 -73.83
CA LYS A 7 37.03 49.60 -73.49
C LYS A 7 37.61 49.59 -72.03
N GLN A 8 38.16 50.73 -71.65
CA GLN A 8 38.72 50.87 -70.28
C GLN A 8 37.62 50.91 -69.20
N LYS A 9 36.50 51.61 -69.48
CA LYS A 9 35.32 51.68 -68.59
C LYS A 9 34.66 50.33 -68.43
N ASN A 10 34.57 49.53 -69.52
CA ASN A 10 34.00 48.16 -69.44
C ASN A 10 34.95 47.16 -68.70
N LYS A 11 36.28 47.32 -68.76
CA LYS A 11 37.22 46.52 -68.03
C LYS A 11 37.10 46.80 -66.48
N ASN A 12 37.05 48.11 -66.15
CA ASN A 12 36.88 48.51 -64.77
C ASN A 12 35.53 48.10 -64.19
N LEU A 13 34.45 48.16 -64.95
CA LEU A 13 33.12 47.69 -64.53
C LEU A 13 33.09 46.17 -64.34
N LYS A 14 33.77 45.36 -65.17
CA LYS A 14 33.92 43.92 -64.96
C LYS A 14 34.76 43.56 -63.76
N LEU A 15 35.82 44.37 -63.53
CA LEU A 15 36.67 44.17 -62.34
C LEU A 15 35.94 44.48 -61.01
N ILE A 16 35.15 45.57 -61.02
CA ILE A 16 34.31 45.92 -59.86
C ILE A 16 33.25 44.81 -59.59
N LEU A 17 32.55 44.35 -60.66
CA LEU A 17 31.58 43.23 -60.53
C LEU A 17 32.24 41.94 -60.06
N LEU A 18 33.49 41.66 -60.44
CA LEU A 18 34.21 40.48 -59.95
C LEU A 18 34.62 40.60 -58.49
N ILE A 19 35.02 41.81 -58.03
CA ILE A 19 35.33 42.08 -56.66
C ILE A 19 34.10 41.99 -55.74
N ASP A 20 32.95 42.57 -56.25
CA ASP A 20 31.68 42.47 -55.53
C ASP A 20 31.20 41.01 -55.42
N LEU A 21 31.36 40.20 -56.46
CA LEU A 21 31.01 38.78 -56.48
C LEU A 21 31.91 37.98 -55.48
N MET A 22 33.22 38.28 -55.42
CA MET A 22 34.14 37.68 -54.48
C MET A 22 33.80 38.08 -53.05
N LEU A 23 33.41 39.35 -52.82
CA LEU A 23 33.01 39.81 -51.50
C LEU A 23 31.75 39.12 -51.00
N VAL A 24 30.78 38.99 -51.87
CA VAL A 24 29.53 38.25 -51.58
C VAL A 24 29.80 36.77 -51.30
N MET A 25 30.70 36.15 -52.09
CA MET A 25 31.13 34.77 -51.82
C MET A 25 31.89 34.64 -50.48
N CYS A 26 32.79 35.60 -50.15
CA CYS A 26 33.47 35.59 -48.87
C CYS A 26 32.48 35.75 -47.69
N ILE A 27 31.51 36.67 -47.83
CA ILE A 27 30.46 36.84 -46.80
C ILE A 27 29.60 35.58 -46.67
N ALA A 28 29.25 34.95 -47.78
CA ALA A 28 28.51 33.69 -47.78
C ALA A 28 29.31 32.54 -47.15
N CYS A 29 30.63 32.47 -47.38
CA CYS A 29 31.52 31.51 -46.72
C CYS A 29 31.63 31.75 -45.21
N VAL A 30 31.75 33.01 -44.77
CA VAL A 30 31.82 33.38 -43.35
C VAL A 30 30.50 33.01 -42.64
N ILE A 31 29.32 33.25 -43.29
CA ILE A 31 28.01 32.85 -42.76
C ILE A 31 27.86 31.32 -42.76
N ALA A 32 28.35 30.61 -43.77
CA ALA A 32 28.34 29.16 -43.82
C ALA A 32 29.23 28.54 -42.74
N ILE A 33 30.45 29.09 -42.50
CA ILE A 33 31.34 28.63 -41.46
C ILE A 33 30.76 28.97 -40.07
N GLY A 34 30.11 30.12 -39.89
CA GLY A 34 29.39 30.46 -38.65
C GLY A 34 28.22 29.53 -38.35
N LYS A 35 27.51 29.06 -39.36
CA LYS A 35 26.43 28.03 -39.20
C LYS A 35 26.95 26.63 -38.96
N MET A 36 28.20 26.31 -39.34
CA MET A 36 28.81 25.01 -39.07
C MET A 36 29.37 24.86 -37.65
N HIS A 37 29.41 25.95 -36.89
CA HIS A 37 29.93 25.98 -35.51
C HIS A 37 28.88 26.34 -34.47
N THR A 38 27.57 26.15 -34.76
CA THR A 38 26.61 26.08 -33.68
C THR A 38 26.80 24.72 -33.04
N PRO A 39 27.29 24.64 -31.79
CA PRO A 39 27.33 23.37 -31.07
C PRO A 39 25.89 22.82 -30.99
N ALA A 40 25.73 21.54 -31.27
CA ALA A 40 24.46 20.88 -31.01
C ALA A 40 24.00 21.23 -29.59
N PRO A 41 22.70 21.47 -29.35
CA PRO A 41 22.22 21.70 -28.01
C PRO A 41 22.76 20.58 -27.12
N ALA A 42 23.46 20.94 -26.05
CA ALA A 42 24.02 19.95 -25.12
C ALA A 42 22.87 19.07 -24.65
N GLU A 43 23.05 17.77 -24.73
CA GLU A 43 22.06 16.84 -24.17
C GLU A 43 21.85 17.19 -22.69
N PRO A 44 20.59 17.15 -22.21
CA PRO A 44 20.32 17.43 -20.81
C PRO A 44 21.06 16.41 -19.93
N LEU A 45 21.58 16.88 -18.81
CA LEU A 45 22.19 16.01 -17.79
C LEU A 45 21.13 15.04 -17.28
N ALA A 46 21.40 13.74 -17.35
CA ALA A 46 20.47 12.70 -16.93
C ALA A 46 21.19 11.58 -16.18
N LEU A 47 20.54 11.03 -15.17
CA LEU A 47 21.03 9.86 -14.43
C LEU A 47 21.08 8.63 -15.36
N ILE A 48 22.08 7.78 -15.15
CA ILE A 48 22.11 6.44 -15.73
C ILE A 48 21.48 5.49 -14.70
N GLY A 49 20.35 4.85 -15.03
CA GLY A 49 19.55 4.06 -14.08
C GLY A 49 18.59 4.89 -13.25
N ASP A 50 18.10 4.31 -12.15
CA ASP A 50 17.02 4.89 -11.35
C ASP A 50 17.48 6.10 -10.52
N GLN A 51 16.57 7.02 -10.28
CA GLN A 51 16.80 8.20 -9.44
C GLN A 51 16.80 7.84 -7.95
N GLU A 52 15.97 6.89 -7.56
CA GLU A 52 15.90 6.37 -6.18
C GLU A 52 16.33 4.90 -6.19
N VAL A 53 17.27 4.55 -5.32
CA VAL A 53 17.85 3.21 -5.22
C VAL A 53 17.83 2.78 -3.76
N SER A 54 17.30 1.59 -3.49
CA SER A 54 17.36 0.99 -2.14
C SER A 54 18.40 -0.12 -2.11
N ILE A 55 19.25 -0.11 -1.09
CA ILE A 55 20.28 -1.12 -0.84
C ILE A 55 20.25 -1.56 0.63
N GLU A 56 20.67 -2.80 0.91
CA GLU A 56 20.77 -3.25 2.30
C GLU A 56 22.03 -2.71 3.00
N LEU A 57 21.90 -2.51 4.31
CA LEU A 57 23.01 -2.15 5.18
C LEU A 57 24.17 -3.15 5.04
N GLY A 58 25.36 -2.63 4.75
CA GLY A 58 26.56 -3.44 4.55
C GLY A 58 26.73 -4.05 3.16
N SER A 59 25.78 -3.83 2.22
CA SER A 59 25.96 -4.26 0.84
C SER A 59 26.92 -3.34 0.08
N GLU A 60 27.55 -3.87 -0.98
CA GLU A 60 28.35 -3.05 -1.88
C GLU A 60 27.43 -2.20 -2.78
N TYR A 61 27.76 -0.92 -2.91
CA TYR A 61 27.08 -0.01 -3.82
C TYR A 61 28.06 0.61 -4.81
N THR A 62 27.71 0.54 -6.08
CA THR A 62 28.45 1.24 -7.15
C THR A 62 27.49 2.12 -7.92
N ASP A 63 27.72 3.43 -7.85
CA ASP A 63 26.86 4.38 -8.53
C ASP A 63 27.06 4.33 -10.06
N PRO A 64 25.99 4.17 -10.87
CA PRO A 64 26.07 4.12 -12.34
C PRO A 64 26.43 5.48 -12.96
N GLY A 65 26.31 6.59 -12.24
CA GLY A 65 26.64 7.92 -12.71
C GLY A 65 25.58 8.57 -13.59
N VAL A 66 26.05 9.46 -14.45
CA VAL A 66 25.25 10.26 -15.39
C VAL A 66 25.74 10.13 -16.83
N ASN A 67 24.92 10.53 -17.79
CA ASN A 67 25.22 10.50 -19.24
C ASN A 67 26.38 11.41 -19.66
N ASN A 68 26.98 12.19 -18.77
CA ASN A 68 28.06 13.11 -19.08
C ASN A 68 29.23 12.99 -18.07
N ALA A 69 30.37 12.46 -18.52
CA ALA A 69 31.55 12.25 -17.69
C ALA A 69 32.24 13.54 -17.19
N ARG A 70 31.79 14.74 -17.61
CA ARG A 70 32.31 16.03 -17.13
C ARG A 70 31.48 16.59 -15.97
N ALA A 71 30.40 15.93 -15.59
CA ALA A 71 29.62 16.37 -14.44
C ALA A 71 30.47 16.27 -13.16
N GLU A 72 30.39 17.29 -12.35
CA GLU A 72 30.96 17.28 -11.00
C GLU A 72 30.04 16.44 -10.11
N VAL A 73 30.64 15.56 -9.29
CA VAL A 73 29.92 14.65 -8.39
C VAL A 73 30.21 15.08 -6.95
N SER A 74 29.18 15.15 -6.14
CA SER A 74 29.30 15.39 -4.70
C SER A 74 28.29 14.51 -3.93
N GLY A 75 28.65 14.16 -2.69
CA GLY A 75 27.95 13.20 -1.86
C GLY A 75 28.61 11.82 -1.88
N GLU A 76 28.47 11.10 -0.80
CA GLU A 76 29.02 9.76 -0.61
C GLU A 76 27.96 8.89 0.08
N VAL A 77 27.89 7.63 -0.29
CA VAL A 77 26.98 6.65 0.31
C VAL A 77 27.75 5.84 1.34
N ASP A 78 27.41 6.01 2.62
CA ASP A 78 27.90 5.13 3.68
C ASP A 78 26.98 3.92 3.78
N THR A 79 27.36 2.83 3.14
CA THR A 79 26.60 1.57 3.20
C THR A 79 26.67 0.87 4.55
N GLY A 80 27.52 1.32 5.47
CA GLY A 80 27.63 0.80 6.83
C GLY A 80 26.65 1.46 7.83
N THR A 81 25.92 2.49 7.41
CA THR A 81 24.96 3.21 8.26
C THR A 81 23.63 3.35 7.53
N ALA A 82 22.52 2.88 8.15
CA ALA A 82 21.18 3.02 7.57
C ALA A 82 20.77 4.50 7.51
N GLY A 83 20.25 4.93 6.34
CA GLY A 83 19.84 6.30 6.09
C GLY A 83 19.72 6.62 4.62
N ASP A 84 19.34 7.87 4.32
CA ASP A 84 19.23 8.38 2.96
C ASP A 84 20.45 9.19 2.58
N TYR A 85 21.06 8.84 1.45
CA TYR A 85 22.26 9.46 0.93
C TYR A 85 21.98 10.05 -0.44
N ASN A 86 22.38 11.30 -0.65
CA ASN A 86 22.22 11.99 -1.92
C ASN A 86 23.55 12.11 -2.66
N ILE A 87 23.58 11.64 -3.91
CA ILE A 87 24.66 11.87 -4.86
C ILE A 87 24.18 12.94 -5.83
N VAL A 88 24.85 14.08 -5.82
CA VAL A 88 24.49 15.26 -6.61
C VAL A 88 25.46 15.39 -7.78
N TYR A 89 24.93 15.50 -8.98
CA TYR A 89 25.68 15.73 -10.21
C TYR A 89 25.37 17.11 -10.77
N ARG A 90 26.41 17.87 -11.09
CA ARG A 90 26.31 19.23 -11.64
C ARG A 90 27.09 19.36 -12.94
N LEU A 91 26.47 19.99 -13.92
CA LEU A 91 27.10 20.35 -15.19
C LEU A 91 26.63 21.74 -15.63
N GLY A 92 27.46 22.78 -15.36
CA GLY A 92 27.04 24.18 -15.54
C GLY A 92 25.84 24.49 -14.64
N ASP A 93 24.73 24.92 -15.25
CA ASP A 93 23.47 25.25 -14.52
C ASP A 93 22.53 24.05 -14.35
N GLN A 94 22.94 22.86 -14.79
CA GLN A 94 22.12 21.64 -14.63
C GLN A 94 22.53 20.86 -13.40
N GLU A 95 21.55 20.38 -12.66
CA GLU A 95 21.73 19.52 -11.49
C GLU A 95 20.77 18.35 -11.56
N VAL A 96 21.25 17.14 -11.25
CA VAL A 96 20.43 15.95 -11.00
C VAL A 96 20.92 15.27 -9.74
N VAL A 97 19.98 14.67 -9.00
CA VAL A 97 20.25 14.02 -7.72
C VAL A 97 19.78 12.58 -7.77
N ARG A 98 20.62 11.65 -7.31
CA ARG A 98 20.24 10.28 -6.97
C ARG A 98 20.14 10.15 -5.47
N THR A 99 19.04 9.62 -4.98
CA THR A 99 18.86 9.24 -3.59
C THR A 99 19.11 7.74 -3.43
N VAL A 100 19.99 7.38 -2.49
CA VAL A 100 20.28 5.99 -2.15
C VAL A 100 19.83 5.75 -0.71
N HIS A 101 18.85 4.85 -0.55
CA HIS A 101 18.31 4.44 0.74
C HIS A 101 19.07 3.22 1.25
N VAL A 102 19.92 3.37 2.27
CA VAL A 102 20.57 2.26 2.96
C VAL A 102 19.66 1.75 4.07
N ILE A 103 19.14 0.55 3.92
CA ILE A 103 18.13 -0.02 4.80
C ILE A 103 18.69 -1.18 5.60
N GLN A 104 18.26 -1.30 6.86
CA GLN A 104 18.70 -2.39 7.72
C GLN A 104 18.00 -3.70 7.32
N PRO A 105 18.75 -4.81 7.08
CA PRO A 105 18.14 -6.11 6.80
C PRO A 105 17.14 -6.53 7.89
N GLY A 106 16.01 -7.11 7.49
CA GLY A 106 15.00 -7.59 8.41
C GLY A 106 13.94 -6.57 8.85
N ASN A 107 13.97 -5.35 8.31
CA ASN A 107 12.94 -4.34 8.60
C ASN A 107 11.64 -4.53 7.79
N ILE A 108 11.58 -5.46 6.83
CA ILE A 108 10.36 -5.79 6.10
C ILE A 108 9.61 -6.90 6.82
N VAL A 109 8.36 -6.64 7.13
CA VAL A 109 7.38 -7.65 7.56
C VAL A 109 6.45 -7.90 6.39
N ILE A 110 6.31 -9.16 5.98
CA ILE A 110 5.33 -9.60 4.99
C ILE A 110 4.32 -10.52 5.66
N GLY A 111 3.04 -10.27 5.48
CA GLY A 111 1.93 -11.06 6.00
C GLY A 111 0.94 -11.42 4.91
N LEU A 112 0.16 -12.46 5.16
CA LEU A 112 -0.90 -12.92 4.25
C LEU A 112 -2.26 -12.39 4.71
N ARG A 113 -3.07 -11.89 3.77
CA ARG A 113 -4.46 -11.54 4.07
C ARG A 113 -5.29 -12.81 4.24
N GLY A 114 -5.88 -12.97 5.43
CA GLY A 114 -6.59 -14.19 5.80
C GLY A 114 -5.68 -15.37 6.19
N SER A 115 -6.24 -16.56 6.16
CA SER A 115 -5.56 -17.80 6.56
C SER A 115 -4.32 -18.12 5.73
N LYS A 116 -3.26 -18.59 6.40
CA LYS A 116 -2.05 -19.10 5.74
C LYS A 116 -2.34 -20.35 4.89
N VAL A 117 -3.29 -21.18 5.34
CA VAL A 117 -3.84 -22.30 4.57
C VAL A 117 -5.21 -21.88 4.08
N GLN A 118 -5.33 -21.62 2.77
CA GLN A 118 -6.60 -21.28 2.14
C GLN A 118 -7.31 -22.56 1.71
N LEU A 119 -8.58 -22.69 2.10
CA LEU A 119 -9.41 -23.84 1.78
C LEU A 119 -10.34 -23.51 0.61
N VAL A 120 -10.24 -24.25 -0.46
CA VAL A 120 -11.05 -24.05 -1.68
C VAL A 120 -11.88 -25.31 -1.93
N ARG A 121 -13.18 -25.15 -2.12
CA ARG A 121 -14.04 -26.25 -2.54
C ARG A 121 -13.76 -26.59 -3.99
N GLN A 122 -13.58 -27.85 -4.31
CA GLN A 122 -13.35 -28.30 -5.68
C GLN A 122 -14.42 -27.77 -6.64
N GLY A 123 -13.98 -27.10 -7.71
CA GLY A 123 -14.84 -26.50 -8.73
C GLY A 123 -15.21 -25.03 -8.46
N ASP A 124 -15.01 -24.52 -7.25
CA ASP A 124 -15.12 -23.08 -7.00
C ASP A 124 -13.89 -22.34 -7.59
N PRO A 125 -14.04 -21.11 -8.04
CA PRO A 125 -12.88 -20.32 -8.47
C PRO A 125 -11.93 -20.04 -7.31
N TYR A 126 -10.62 -20.09 -7.56
CA TYR A 126 -9.61 -19.59 -6.62
C TYR A 126 -9.72 -18.07 -6.52
N ILE A 127 -9.78 -17.56 -5.31
CA ILE A 127 -9.76 -16.13 -5.03
C ILE A 127 -8.40 -15.78 -4.42
N GLU A 128 -7.65 -14.96 -5.12
CA GLU A 128 -6.37 -14.45 -4.62
C GLU A 128 -6.60 -13.36 -3.57
N ASN A 129 -6.32 -13.68 -2.31
CA ASN A 129 -6.51 -12.76 -1.19
C ASN A 129 -5.39 -11.71 -1.06
N GLY A 130 -4.27 -11.94 -1.71
CA GLY A 130 -3.12 -11.06 -1.62
C GLY A 130 -2.30 -11.23 -0.34
N ALA A 131 -1.29 -10.39 -0.27
CA ALA A 131 -0.42 -10.22 0.88
C ALA A 131 -0.28 -8.72 1.17
N PHE A 132 0.24 -8.38 2.33
CA PHE A 132 0.65 -7.03 2.68
C PHE A 132 2.11 -7.04 3.12
N ALA A 133 2.79 -5.91 2.97
CA ALA A 133 4.14 -5.77 3.47
C ALA A 133 4.34 -4.40 4.10
N ILE A 134 5.14 -4.36 5.16
CA ILE A 134 5.42 -3.13 5.93
C ILE A 134 6.91 -2.98 6.09
N ASN A 135 7.44 -1.85 5.61
CA ASN A 135 8.78 -1.42 5.92
C ASN A 135 8.79 -0.71 7.27
N LYS A 136 9.54 -1.24 8.23
CA LYS A 136 9.65 -0.71 9.62
C LYS A 136 10.67 0.41 9.78
N ASP A 137 11.39 0.78 8.72
CA ASP A 137 12.33 1.90 8.76
C ASP A 137 11.62 3.21 9.08
N LYS A 138 12.39 4.21 9.53
CA LYS A 138 11.84 5.49 10.02
C LYS A 138 10.92 6.15 8.99
N GLU A 139 11.31 6.13 7.72
CA GLU A 139 10.53 6.70 6.60
C GLU A 139 9.73 5.61 5.83
N GLY A 140 9.72 4.37 6.35
CA GLY A 140 8.96 3.26 5.78
C GLY A 140 7.47 3.34 6.07
N GLY A 141 6.75 2.28 5.76
CA GLY A 141 5.30 2.14 5.93
C GLY A 141 4.77 0.95 5.15
N MET A 142 3.48 0.96 4.84
CA MET A 142 2.89 -0.03 3.94
C MET A 142 3.56 0.03 2.57
N ILE A 143 3.99 -1.14 2.08
CA ILE A 143 4.48 -1.31 0.71
C ILE A 143 3.26 -1.50 -0.18
N VAL A 144 3.20 -0.77 -1.30
CA VAL A 144 2.06 -0.86 -2.23
C VAL A 144 1.95 -2.27 -2.81
N GLU A 145 0.74 -2.77 -2.92
CA GLU A 145 0.49 -4.17 -3.30
C GLU A 145 1.02 -4.53 -4.69
N ASP A 146 1.07 -3.59 -5.63
CA ASP A 146 1.63 -3.79 -6.98
C ASP A 146 3.15 -4.05 -6.97
N GLN A 147 3.84 -3.79 -5.86
CA GLN A 147 5.24 -4.17 -5.65
C GLN A 147 5.39 -5.59 -5.09
N ILE A 148 4.29 -6.27 -4.78
CA ILE A 148 4.29 -7.66 -4.32
C ILE A 148 4.04 -8.57 -5.52
N THR A 149 5.04 -9.32 -5.95
CA THR A 149 4.86 -10.31 -7.01
C THR A 149 4.23 -11.58 -6.45
N VAL A 150 3.32 -12.18 -7.23
CA VAL A 150 2.60 -13.40 -6.85
C VAL A 150 2.92 -14.48 -7.86
N GLU A 151 3.38 -15.63 -7.40
CA GLU A 151 3.75 -16.79 -8.23
C GLU A 151 3.07 -18.05 -7.68
N GLY A 152 2.56 -18.87 -8.57
CA GLY A 152 1.89 -20.13 -8.29
C GLY A 152 0.60 -20.29 -9.09
N GLU A 153 0.25 -21.50 -9.41
CA GLU A 153 -0.99 -21.85 -10.12
C GLU A 153 -1.81 -22.81 -9.28
N VAL A 154 -3.12 -22.55 -9.17
CA VAL A 154 -4.08 -23.39 -8.42
C VAL A 154 -5.07 -23.99 -9.38
N ASP A 155 -5.02 -25.32 -9.55
CA ASP A 155 -6.01 -26.08 -10.32
C ASP A 155 -7.17 -26.52 -9.40
N THR A 156 -8.21 -25.69 -9.32
CA THR A 156 -9.39 -25.98 -8.47
C THR A 156 -10.26 -27.15 -8.97
N SER A 157 -9.99 -27.68 -10.17
CA SER A 157 -10.68 -28.85 -10.67
C SER A 157 -10.23 -30.16 -10.01
N LYS A 158 -9.06 -30.14 -9.33
CA LYS A 158 -8.43 -31.31 -8.71
C LYS A 158 -8.16 -31.08 -7.22
N PRO A 159 -8.64 -31.95 -6.34
CA PRO A 159 -8.24 -31.96 -4.95
C PRO A 159 -6.72 -32.10 -4.80
N GLY A 160 -6.12 -31.36 -3.89
CA GLY A 160 -4.68 -31.35 -3.65
C GLY A 160 -4.21 -30.12 -2.92
N GLU A 161 -2.90 -30.03 -2.72
CA GLU A 161 -2.23 -28.87 -2.13
C GLU A 161 -1.43 -28.15 -3.21
N TYR A 162 -1.58 -26.82 -3.25
CA TYR A 162 -0.92 -25.90 -4.17
C TYR A 162 -0.24 -24.81 -3.34
N GLU A 163 0.84 -24.27 -3.84
CA GLU A 163 1.56 -23.17 -3.19
C GLU A 163 1.48 -21.90 -4.02
N VAL A 164 1.22 -20.79 -3.34
CA VAL A 164 1.28 -19.45 -3.91
C VAL A 164 2.28 -18.64 -3.10
N THR A 165 3.32 -18.15 -3.77
CA THR A 165 4.42 -17.40 -3.17
C THR A 165 4.29 -15.92 -3.48
N TYR A 166 4.39 -15.10 -2.45
CA TYR A 166 4.41 -13.65 -2.49
C TYR A 166 5.82 -13.16 -2.25
N THR A 167 6.32 -12.30 -3.12
CA THR A 167 7.69 -11.78 -3.03
C THR A 167 7.68 -10.26 -3.06
N VAL A 168 8.34 -9.66 -2.08
CA VAL A 168 8.64 -8.23 -2.02
C VAL A 168 10.13 -8.05 -2.25
N PRO A 169 10.57 -7.54 -3.41
CA PRO A 169 11.95 -7.15 -3.59
C PRO A 169 12.21 -5.85 -2.82
N PHE A 170 13.24 -5.86 -1.98
CA PHE A 170 13.63 -4.67 -1.23
C PHE A 170 15.16 -4.65 -1.06
N GLY A 171 15.82 -3.65 -1.65
CA GLY A 171 17.27 -3.66 -1.79
C GLY A 171 17.77 -4.85 -2.61
N SER A 172 18.75 -5.55 -2.10
CA SER A 172 19.29 -6.78 -2.70
C SER A 172 18.58 -8.06 -2.23
N THR A 173 17.58 -7.96 -1.35
CA THR A 173 16.91 -9.11 -0.72
C THR A 173 15.46 -9.23 -1.18
N ASN A 174 15.02 -10.47 -1.38
CA ASN A 174 13.63 -10.82 -1.58
C ASN A 174 13.03 -11.32 -0.26
N TYR A 175 12.00 -10.65 0.22
CA TYR A 175 11.20 -11.08 1.36
C TYR A 175 10.00 -11.87 0.84
N THR A 176 9.77 -13.08 1.36
CA THR A 176 8.74 -13.97 0.84
C THR A 176 7.79 -14.46 1.91
N ALA A 177 6.54 -14.67 1.51
CA ALA A 177 5.56 -15.44 2.27
C ALA A 177 4.90 -16.46 1.34
N THR A 178 4.56 -17.64 1.86
CA THR A 178 3.91 -18.69 1.07
C THR A 178 2.57 -19.05 1.68
N ARG A 179 1.53 -19.07 0.83
CA ARG A 179 0.20 -19.58 1.14
C ARG A 179 0.07 -20.98 0.60
N THR A 180 -0.36 -21.92 1.44
CA THR A 180 -0.82 -23.22 0.98
C THR A 180 -2.31 -23.12 0.61
N VAL A 181 -2.66 -23.53 -0.59
CA VAL A 181 -4.06 -23.63 -1.03
C VAL A 181 -4.44 -25.10 -1.09
N ARG A 182 -5.40 -25.50 -0.27
CA ARG A 182 -5.91 -26.87 -0.24
C ARG A 182 -7.25 -26.92 -0.96
N VAL A 183 -7.27 -27.56 -2.11
CA VAL A 183 -8.50 -27.86 -2.83
C VAL A 183 -9.08 -29.15 -2.26
N LEU A 184 -10.24 -29.04 -1.64
CA LEU A 184 -10.93 -30.15 -0.99
C LEU A 184 -12.11 -30.62 -1.85
N SER A 185 -12.37 -31.95 -1.84
CA SER A 185 -13.59 -32.48 -2.45
C SER A 185 -14.84 -31.88 -1.78
N PRO A 186 -16.01 -31.87 -2.45
CA PRO A 186 -17.23 -31.36 -1.84
C PRO A 186 -17.61 -32.06 -0.53
N GLU A 187 -17.28 -33.33 -0.38
CA GLU A 187 -17.54 -34.13 0.83
C GLU A 187 -16.63 -33.71 2.00
N GLU A 188 -15.33 -33.42 1.72
CA GLU A 188 -14.38 -32.94 2.74
C GLU A 188 -14.61 -31.49 3.10
N PHE A 189 -15.06 -30.66 2.16
CA PHE A 189 -15.30 -29.23 2.39
C PHE A 189 -16.52 -28.99 3.29
N GLY A 190 -17.59 -29.81 3.16
CA GLY A 190 -18.83 -29.71 3.92
C GLY A 190 -19.86 -28.77 3.30
N ASP A 191 -20.90 -28.47 4.07
CA ASP A 191 -22.05 -27.65 3.66
C ASP A 191 -21.72 -26.13 3.69
N ASN A 192 -22.51 -25.34 2.97
CA ASN A 192 -22.30 -23.93 2.67
C ASN A 192 -23.27 -22.95 3.35
N ASP A 193 -24.21 -23.41 4.15
CA ASP A 193 -25.30 -22.57 4.67
C ASP A 193 -24.93 -21.98 6.05
N TYR A 194 -23.89 -21.13 6.06
CA TYR A 194 -23.39 -20.51 7.29
C TYR A 194 -23.40 -18.99 7.21
N GLU A 195 -23.39 -18.40 8.40
CA GLU A 195 -23.15 -16.99 8.61
C GLU A 195 -21.69 -16.80 9.08
N VAL A 196 -21.05 -15.74 8.64
CA VAL A 196 -19.68 -15.41 9.06
C VAL A 196 -19.72 -14.34 10.15
N SER A 197 -19.18 -14.66 11.32
CA SER A 197 -19.00 -13.69 12.39
C SER A 197 -17.78 -12.83 12.12
N VAL A 198 -17.99 -11.51 11.96
CA VAL A 198 -16.92 -10.51 11.93
C VAL A 198 -16.83 -9.88 13.31
N MET A 199 -15.89 -10.34 14.12
CA MET A 199 -15.74 -9.92 15.52
C MET A 199 -15.20 -8.51 15.60
N MET A 200 -15.89 -7.60 16.25
CA MET A 200 -15.50 -6.20 16.41
C MET A 200 -15.00 -5.94 17.83
N TYR A 201 -13.71 -5.95 18.00
CA TYR A 201 -13.03 -5.45 19.21
C TYR A 201 -12.73 -3.96 19.08
N ASN A 202 -12.54 -3.30 20.21
CA ASN A 202 -12.16 -1.89 20.19
C ASN A 202 -10.82 -1.66 20.92
N SER A 203 -10.77 -1.90 22.22
CA SER A 203 -9.58 -1.56 23.02
C SER A 203 -9.18 -2.73 23.94
N VAL A 204 -7.86 -2.90 24.13
CA VAL A 204 -7.30 -3.92 25.02
C VAL A 204 -6.56 -3.23 26.17
N TYR A 205 -6.69 -3.75 27.37
CA TYR A 205 -5.95 -3.27 28.53
C TYR A 205 -5.42 -4.44 29.38
N THR A 206 -4.50 -4.16 30.27
CA THR A 206 -3.93 -5.15 31.23
C THR A 206 -4.28 -4.76 32.64
N ALA A 207 -4.18 -5.70 33.58
CA ALA A 207 -4.40 -5.44 35.02
C ALA A 207 -3.45 -4.35 35.58
N ASP A 208 -2.25 -4.22 34.97
CA ASP A 208 -1.25 -3.23 35.39
C ASP A 208 -1.41 -1.87 34.67
N ASP A 209 -2.23 -1.79 33.59
CA ASP A 209 -2.44 -0.57 32.81
C ASP A 209 -3.94 -0.39 32.54
N VAL A 210 -4.68 -0.13 33.62
CA VAL A 210 -6.14 0.04 33.59
C VAL A 210 -6.49 1.46 33.12
N PRO A 211 -7.33 1.62 32.09
CA PRO A 211 -7.72 2.93 31.60
C PRO A 211 -8.54 3.72 32.65
N ALA A 212 -8.33 5.03 32.67
CA ALA A 212 -9.02 5.92 33.62
C ALA A 212 -10.56 5.89 33.48
N ARG A 213 -11.08 5.51 32.31
CA ARG A 213 -12.51 5.33 32.03
C ARG A 213 -12.73 3.97 31.36
N LEU A 214 -12.88 2.95 32.19
CA LEU A 214 -13.23 1.62 31.73
C LEU A 214 -14.71 1.57 31.33
N ASN A 215 -15.01 0.95 30.21
CA ASN A 215 -16.37 0.68 29.73
C ASN A 215 -16.36 -0.60 28.86
N GLY A 216 -17.51 -1.05 28.40
CA GLY A 216 -17.64 -2.27 27.61
C GLY A 216 -16.85 -2.32 26.29
N ASN A 217 -16.19 -1.23 25.85
CA ASN A 217 -15.28 -1.25 24.69
C ASN A 217 -13.86 -1.71 25.05
N TRP A 218 -13.56 -1.95 26.32
CA TRP A 218 -12.26 -2.39 26.78
C TRP A 218 -12.32 -3.84 27.22
N ILE A 219 -11.54 -4.69 26.60
CA ILE A 219 -11.37 -6.09 26.98
C ILE A 219 -10.04 -6.26 27.73
N LEU A 220 -10.07 -7.05 28.80
CA LEU A 220 -8.84 -7.42 29.51
C LEU A 220 -8.01 -8.36 28.62
N ASP A 221 -6.69 -8.21 28.64
CA ASP A 221 -5.77 -9.01 27.82
C ASP A 221 -5.90 -10.53 28.07
N THR A 222 -6.15 -10.95 29.30
CA THR A 222 -6.37 -12.36 29.65
C THR A 222 -7.67 -12.91 29.08
N ASP A 223 -8.74 -12.10 28.98
CA ASP A 223 -10.00 -12.52 28.39
C ASP A 223 -9.87 -12.60 26.85
N LEU A 224 -9.17 -11.64 26.24
CA LEU A 224 -8.81 -11.70 24.83
C LEU A 224 -7.96 -12.93 24.53
N GLU A 225 -6.98 -13.24 25.40
CA GLU A 225 -6.13 -14.41 25.26
C GLU A 225 -6.94 -15.71 25.28
N GLU A 226 -7.90 -15.87 26.21
CA GLU A 226 -8.79 -17.03 26.25
C GLU A 226 -9.58 -17.18 24.95
N GLN A 227 -10.10 -16.07 24.42
CA GLN A 227 -10.86 -16.05 23.15
C GLN A 227 -9.99 -16.43 21.95
N LEU A 228 -8.80 -15.82 21.80
CA LEU A 228 -7.90 -16.13 20.68
C LEU A 228 -7.36 -17.57 20.76
N LYS A 229 -7.04 -18.04 21.96
CA LYS A 229 -6.68 -19.44 22.20
C LYS A 229 -7.79 -20.40 21.75
N TYR A 230 -9.04 -20.09 22.09
CA TYR A 230 -10.18 -20.90 21.66
C TYR A 230 -10.28 -20.99 20.13
N LEU A 231 -10.08 -19.88 19.41
CA LEU A 231 -10.09 -19.87 17.95
C LEU A 231 -8.91 -20.68 17.36
N GLY A 232 -7.70 -20.47 17.86
CA GLY A 232 -6.50 -21.14 17.37
C GLY A 232 -6.45 -22.64 17.59
N GLU A 233 -7.17 -23.16 18.62
CA GLU A 233 -7.19 -24.58 18.97
C GLU A 233 -8.36 -25.36 18.33
N ARG A 234 -9.23 -24.72 17.51
CA ARG A 234 -10.49 -25.35 17.04
C ARG A 234 -10.75 -25.24 15.55
N ASP A 235 -9.70 -25.14 14.77
CA ASP A 235 -9.77 -25.15 13.29
C ASP A 235 -10.70 -24.09 12.72
N TYR A 236 -10.74 -22.89 13.32
CA TYR A 236 -11.42 -21.76 12.73
C TYR A 236 -10.68 -21.32 11.46
N TYR A 237 -11.44 -20.96 10.44
CA TYR A 237 -10.95 -20.44 9.18
C TYR A 237 -11.10 -18.92 9.16
N PHE A 238 -10.06 -18.22 8.71
CA PHE A 238 -10.04 -16.77 8.63
C PHE A 238 -9.98 -16.34 7.17
N PRO A 239 -11.13 -16.05 6.54
CA PRO A 239 -11.17 -15.61 5.14
C PRO A 239 -10.50 -14.23 5.00
N GLY A 240 -9.82 -14.01 3.86
CA GLY A 240 -9.44 -12.67 3.45
C GLY A 240 -10.66 -11.87 2.96
N TRP A 241 -10.53 -10.56 2.86
CA TRP A 241 -11.66 -9.70 2.48
C TRP A 241 -12.15 -9.94 1.04
N ARG A 242 -11.26 -10.30 0.12
CA ARG A 242 -11.60 -10.66 -1.27
C ARG A 242 -12.37 -11.98 -1.33
N GLU A 243 -11.98 -12.93 -0.49
CA GLU A 243 -12.64 -14.22 -0.36
C GLU A 243 -14.02 -14.06 0.30
N LEU A 244 -14.11 -13.28 1.40
CA LEU A 244 -15.39 -12.94 2.03
C LEU A 244 -16.33 -12.25 1.02
N ARG A 245 -15.82 -11.30 0.23
CA ARG A 245 -16.58 -10.65 -0.83
C ARG A 245 -17.09 -11.63 -1.88
N ALA A 246 -16.25 -12.52 -2.36
CA ALA A 246 -16.64 -13.51 -3.35
C ALA A 246 -17.72 -14.47 -2.80
N TRP A 247 -17.64 -14.82 -1.52
CA TRP A 247 -18.66 -15.62 -0.84
C TRP A 247 -19.97 -14.85 -0.66
N ILE A 248 -19.96 -13.59 -0.28
CA ILE A 248 -21.15 -12.73 -0.21
C ILE A 248 -21.84 -12.65 -1.58
N ASP A 249 -21.07 -12.52 -2.66
CA ASP A 249 -21.54 -12.51 -4.03
C ASP A 249 -22.05 -13.88 -4.52
N GLY A 250 -21.94 -14.94 -3.71
CA GLY A 250 -22.33 -16.31 -4.08
C GLY A 250 -21.44 -17.00 -5.10
N LYS A 251 -20.21 -16.53 -5.28
CA LYS A 251 -19.23 -17.06 -6.27
C LYS A 251 -18.43 -18.24 -5.77
N ILE A 252 -18.24 -18.35 -4.46
CA ILE A 252 -17.48 -19.40 -3.80
C ILE A 252 -18.17 -19.87 -2.52
N SER A 253 -17.64 -20.97 -1.99
CA SER A 253 -17.98 -21.51 -0.67
C SER A 253 -16.94 -21.09 0.36
N LEU A 254 -17.35 -20.94 1.63
CA LEU A 254 -16.43 -20.81 2.77
C LEU A 254 -16.58 -22.00 3.72
N PRO A 255 -15.56 -22.38 4.47
CA PRO A 255 -15.67 -23.39 5.53
C PRO A 255 -16.65 -23.00 6.65
N GLU A 256 -17.27 -23.99 7.27
CA GLU A 256 -18.29 -23.81 8.34
C GLU A 256 -17.86 -22.88 9.47
N LYS A 257 -16.62 -23.02 9.94
CA LYS A 257 -16.09 -22.21 11.05
C LYS A 257 -15.34 -20.97 10.55
N SER A 258 -15.89 -20.27 9.58
CA SER A 258 -15.29 -19.02 9.08
C SER A 258 -15.61 -17.85 10.02
N ILE A 259 -14.56 -17.13 10.41
CA ILE A 259 -14.61 -15.97 11.31
C ILE A 259 -13.57 -14.93 10.92
N ALA A 260 -13.86 -13.65 11.12
CA ALA A 260 -12.87 -12.59 11.01
C ALA A 260 -12.70 -11.87 12.35
N VAL A 261 -11.46 -11.51 12.68
CA VAL A 261 -11.11 -10.78 13.90
C VAL A 261 -10.72 -9.36 13.51
N THR A 262 -11.44 -8.36 14.04
CA THR A 262 -11.19 -6.96 13.73
C THR A 262 -11.06 -6.11 15.00
N PHE A 263 -10.20 -5.09 14.95
CA PHE A 263 -10.03 -4.08 15.99
C PHE A 263 -10.22 -2.70 15.38
N ASP A 264 -11.00 -1.84 16.04
CA ASP A 264 -11.26 -0.49 15.54
C ASP A 264 -10.31 0.55 16.12
N VAL A 265 -10.16 1.67 15.40
CA VAL A 265 -9.43 2.89 15.80
C VAL A 265 -7.90 2.75 15.83
N GLY A 266 -7.35 1.57 16.09
CA GLY A 266 -5.90 1.37 16.22
C GLY A 266 -5.28 2.12 17.40
N LYS A 267 -5.89 2.02 18.59
CA LYS A 267 -5.33 2.60 19.81
C LYS A 267 -4.00 1.94 20.16
N LYS A 268 -3.09 2.74 20.73
CA LYS A 268 -1.75 2.26 21.12
C LYS A 268 -1.80 1.07 22.05
N GLU A 269 -2.70 1.08 23.00
CA GLU A 269 -2.90 0.01 23.99
C GLU A 269 -3.34 -1.28 23.31
N THR A 270 -4.30 -1.18 22.37
CA THR A 270 -4.78 -2.32 21.56
C THR A 270 -3.64 -2.95 20.78
N LEU A 271 -2.82 -2.15 20.10
CA LEU A 271 -1.68 -2.63 19.33
C LEU A 271 -0.61 -3.23 20.24
N LYS A 272 -0.32 -2.59 21.40
CA LYS A 272 0.70 -3.01 22.36
C LYS A 272 0.36 -4.36 23.02
N TYR A 273 -0.90 -4.57 23.38
CA TYR A 273 -1.31 -5.74 24.15
C TYR A 273 -2.00 -6.81 23.30
N GLY A 274 -2.72 -6.42 22.25
CA GLY A 274 -3.44 -7.35 21.38
C GLY A 274 -2.55 -8.05 20.36
N ILE A 275 -1.64 -7.34 19.69
CA ILE A 275 -0.81 -7.94 18.62
C ILE A 275 0.04 -9.11 19.11
N PRO A 276 0.74 -9.05 20.26
CA PRO A 276 1.50 -10.20 20.76
C PRO A 276 0.64 -11.45 21.02
N LEU A 277 -0.64 -11.29 21.37
CA LEU A 277 -1.58 -12.40 21.54
C LEU A 277 -2.00 -12.99 20.19
N LEU A 278 -2.25 -12.14 19.17
CA LEU A 278 -2.53 -12.60 17.82
C LEU A 278 -1.34 -13.41 17.25
N GLU A 279 -0.12 -12.94 17.44
CA GLU A 279 1.11 -13.65 17.07
C GLU A 279 1.25 -14.98 17.79
N LYS A 280 1.01 -14.99 19.12
CA LYS A 280 1.11 -16.19 19.96
C LYS A 280 0.19 -17.31 19.49
N TYR A 281 -1.04 -16.97 19.11
CA TYR A 281 -2.05 -17.93 18.65
C TYR A 281 -2.16 -18.02 17.12
N LYS A 282 -1.33 -17.27 16.39
CA LYS A 282 -1.27 -17.25 14.91
C LYS A 282 -2.63 -16.91 14.27
N ILE A 283 -3.33 -15.94 14.85
CA ILE A 283 -4.64 -15.50 14.40
C ILE A 283 -4.48 -14.30 13.46
N PRO A 284 -4.86 -14.44 12.18
CA PRO A 284 -4.95 -13.30 11.28
C PRO A 284 -6.02 -12.33 11.76
N ALA A 285 -5.70 -11.05 11.82
CA ALA A 285 -6.62 -10.02 12.23
C ALA A 285 -6.45 -8.75 11.39
N THR A 286 -7.51 -7.94 11.33
CA THR A 286 -7.47 -6.61 10.71
C THR A 286 -7.62 -5.54 11.78
N VAL A 287 -6.73 -4.55 11.73
CA VAL A 287 -6.85 -3.34 12.54
C VAL A 287 -7.31 -2.20 11.65
N PHE A 288 -8.53 -1.73 11.84
CA PHE A 288 -9.05 -0.53 11.20
C PHE A 288 -8.49 0.72 11.88
N MET A 289 -7.60 1.42 11.18
CA MET A 289 -6.84 2.55 11.69
C MET A 289 -7.51 3.88 11.40
N VAL A 290 -7.60 4.73 12.41
CA VAL A 290 -7.81 6.17 12.21
C VAL A 290 -6.45 6.79 11.87
N CYS A 291 -6.30 7.31 10.66
CA CYS A 291 -5.00 7.63 10.05
C CYS A 291 -4.53 9.08 10.25
N TRP A 292 -5.28 9.90 10.96
CA TRP A 292 -4.95 11.30 11.21
C TRP A 292 -3.53 11.47 11.80
N GLU A 293 -2.81 12.52 11.35
CA GLU A 293 -1.41 12.78 11.73
C GLU A 293 -1.18 12.80 13.24
N ASP A 294 -2.02 13.49 14.01
CA ASP A 294 -1.94 13.58 15.47
C ASP A 294 -2.11 12.20 16.15
N ASN A 295 -2.73 11.24 15.47
CA ASN A 295 -2.82 9.86 15.92
C ASN A 295 -1.52 9.08 15.74
N GLY A 296 -0.58 9.59 14.93
CA GLY A 296 0.70 8.94 14.64
C GLY A 296 0.55 7.58 13.94
N ALA A 297 -0.47 7.43 13.09
CA ALA A 297 -0.85 6.15 12.47
C ALA A 297 0.30 5.49 11.72
N ALA A 298 1.01 6.23 10.84
CA ALA A 298 2.15 5.69 10.11
C ALA A 298 3.25 5.14 11.05
N GLY A 299 3.54 5.85 12.14
CA GLY A 299 4.48 5.37 13.17
C GLY A 299 3.98 4.13 13.91
N LYS A 300 2.66 4.03 14.16
CA LYS A 300 2.06 2.84 14.78
C LYS A 300 2.12 1.64 13.85
N VAL A 301 1.78 1.80 12.56
CA VAL A 301 1.87 0.75 11.54
C VAL A 301 3.30 0.18 11.49
N ARG A 302 4.33 1.03 11.41
CA ARG A 302 5.72 0.58 11.44
C ARG A 302 6.09 -0.12 12.74
N LYS A 303 5.74 0.47 13.88
CA LYS A 303 6.14 -0.04 15.19
C LYS A 303 5.52 -1.38 15.54
N TYR A 304 4.26 -1.58 15.14
CA TYR A 304 3.46 -2.75 15.48
C TYR A 304 3.22 -3.67 14.27
N ALA A 305 4.04 -3.54 13.22
CA ALA A 305 4.00 -4.42 12.06
C ALA A 305 4.17 -5.89 12.48
N SER A 306 3.27 -6.73 12.02
CA SER A 306 3.21 -8.17 12.33
C SER A 306 2.70 -8.91 11.09
N GLU A 307 3.18 -10.12 10.83
CA GLU A 307 2.68 -10.98 9.74
C GLU A 307 1.22 -11.43 9.93
N TYR A 308 0.67 -11.25 11.13
CA TYR A 308 -0.71 -11.61 11.49
C TYR A 308 -1.69 -10.44 11.48
N VAL A 309 -1.21 -9.21 11.27
CA VAL A 309 -2.07 -8.02 11.38
C VAL A 309 -2.00 -7.18 10.13
N ASP A 310 -3.10 -7.17 9.37
CA ASP A 310 -3.32 -6.26 8.28
C ASP A 310 -3.94 -4.95 8.80
N PHE A 311 -3.39 -3.82 8.38
CA PHE A 311 -3.89 -2.50 8.75
C PHE A 311 -4.76 -1.96 7.63
N GLU A 312 -6.02 -1.71 7.93
CA GLU A 312 -7.02 -1.25 7.00
C GLU A 312 -7.65 0.09 7.46
N SER A 313 -8.49 0.70 6.66
CA SER A 313 -8.95 2.07 6.88
C SER A 313 -10.16 2.16 7.82
N ASN A 314 -10.04 3.02 8.87
CA ASN A 314 -11.18 3.60 9.61
C ASN A 314 -11.24 5.12 9.36
N SER A 315 -10.98 5.52 8.12
CA SER A 315 -10.79 6.89 7.62
C SER A 315 -9.45 7.55 7.96
N TYR A 316 -9.14 8.64 7.27
CA TYR A 316 -8.03 9.50 7.67
C TYR A 316 -8.40 10.34 8.89
N ALA A 317 -9.42 11.20 8.77
CA ALA A 317 -9.81 12.14 9.81
C ALA A 317 -11.32 12.19 10.11
N MET A 318 -12.15 11.32 9.51
CA MET A 318 -13.61 11.36 9.71
C MET A 318 -14.05 10.87 11.09
N HIS A 319 -13.17 10.21 11.86
CA HIS A 319 -13.51 9.73 13.21
C HIS A 319 -13.45 10.86 14.25
N GLN A 320 -14.12 11.98 13.96
CA GLN A 320 -14.26 13.16 14.81
C GLN A 320 -15.75 13.42 15.05
N ALA A 321 -16.08 14.00 16.21
CA ALA A 321 -17.45 14.38 16.50
C ALA A 321 -17.91 15.52 15.58
N GLY A 322 -19.09 15.36 15.00
CA GLY A 322 -19.76 16.35 14.16
C GLY A 322 -20.78 17.19 14.92
N TYR A 323 -21.38 18.13 14.21
CA TYR A 323 -22.45 19.00 14.72
C TYR A 323 -23.81 18.67 14.12
N ASP A 324 -23.90 17.85 13.06
CA ASP A 324 -25.16 17.37 12.49
C ASP A 324 -25.88 16.49 13.51
N PRO A 325 -27.14 16.82 13.91
CA PRO A 325 -27.87 16.08 14.93
C PRO A 325 -28.20 14.61 14.51
N ASN A 326 -28.10 14.29 13.22
CA ASN A 326 -28.38 12.96 12.70
C ASN A 326 -27.16 12.03 12.75
N TYR A 327 -25.95 12.58 12.92
CA TYR A 327 -24.70 11.82 12.91
C TYR A 327 -23.82 12.19 14.11
N ARG A 328 -23.07 11.22 14.61
CA ARG A 328 -22.08 11.43 15.68
C ARG A 328 -20.77 11.97 15.12
N GLY A 329 -20.46 11.56 13.90
CA GLY A 329 -19.23 11.93 13.19
C GLY A 329 -19.44 13.08 12.21
N ILE A 330 -18.32 13.69 11.78
CA ILE A 330 -18.32 14.81 10.82
C ILE A 330 -18.77 14.37 9.42
N VAL A 331 -18.99 13.08 9.18
CA VAL A 331 -19.41 12.54 7.88
C VAL A 331 -20.72 13.16 7.37
N GLY A 332 -21.60 13.57 8.28
CA GLY A 332 -22.85 14.26 7.94
C GLY A 332 -22.66 15.69 7.41
N GLU A 333 -21.48 16.28 7.59
CA GLU A 333 -21.14 17.66 7.23
C GLU A 333 -20.23 17.73 6.00
N MET A 334 -19.78 16.57 5.47
CA MET A 334 -18.83 16.47 4.36
C MET A 334 -19.54 16.27 3.02
N SER A 335 -18.96 16.78 1.96
CA SER A 335 -19.32 16.41 0.59
C SER A 335 -18.75 15.03 0.21
N GLN A 336 -19.25 14.45 -0.89
CA GLN A 336 -18.74 13.18 -1.39
C GLN A 336 -17.25 13.28 -1.80
N GLU A 337 -16.85 14.41 -2.34
CA GLU A 337 -15.48 14.72 -2.75
C GLU A 337 -14.54 14.77 -1.54
N GLU A 338 -14.94 15.45 -0.46
CA GLU A 338 -14.17 15.51 0.79
C GLU A 338 -14.00 14.14 1.44
N ILE A 339 -15.04 13.31 1.40
CA ILE A 339 -14.98 11.93 1.87
C ILE A 339 -14.00 11.11 1.00
N ALA A 340 -14.09 11.21 -0.34
CA ALA A 340 -13.18 10.52 -1.24
C ALA A 340 -11.72 10.93 -1.03
N GLU A 341 -11.45 12.22 -0.81
CA GLU A 341 -10.10 12.71 -0.48
C GLU A 341 -9.59 12.16 0.85
N ASP A 342 -10.45 12.05 1.87
CA ASP A 342 -10.10 11.47 3.17
C ASP A 342 -9.71 9.99 3.02
N LEU A 343 -10.47 9.20 2.26
CA LEU A 343 -10.18 7.80 1.97
C LEU A 343 -8.85 7.64 1.22
N VAL A 344 -8.58 8.48 0.21
CA VAL A 344 -7.30 8.49 -0.51
C VAL A 344 -6.12 8.86 0.40
N LYS A 345 -6.31 9.77 1.37
CA LYS A 345 -5.26 10.09 2.36
C LYS A 345 -4.97 8.88 3.27
N ALA A 346 -6.01 8.18 3.71
CA ALA A 346 -5.85 6.97 4.53
C ALA A 346 -5.10 5.86 3.79
N SER A 347 -5.40 5.63 2.50
CA SER A 347 -4.78 4.57 1.70
C SER A 347 -3.26 4.76 1.45
N LYS A 348 -2.71 5.94 1.75
CA LYS A 348 -1.26 6.17 1.76
C LYS A 348 -0.56 5.63 3.02
N ILE A 349 -1.32 5.23 4.03
CA ILE A 349 -0.81 4.81 5.35
C ILE A 349 -1.16 3.35 5.62
N VAL A 350 -2.35 2.90 5.18
CA VAL A 350 -2.92 1.59 5.42
C VAL A 350 -3.48 0.99 4.14
N GLY A 351 -3.90 -0.29 4.18
CA GLY A 351 -4.56 -0.97 3.06
C GLY A 351 -5.92 -0.36 2.69
N ASN A 352 -6.47 -0.85 1.58
CA ASN A 352 -7.74 -0.43 1.01
C ASN A 352 -8.62 -1.59 0.54
N ASP A 353 -8.40 -2.79 1.08
CA ASP A 353 -9.30 -3.93 0.82
C ASP A 353 -10.56 -3.86 1.68
N ALA A 354 -10.47 -3.33 2.90
CA ALA A 354 -11.60 -3.22 3.80
C ALA A 354 -11.71 -1.83 4.46
N TYR A 355 -12.93 -1.48 4.84
CA TYR A 355 -13.22 -0.21 5.49
C TYR A 355 -14.17 -0.38 6.68
N ALA A 356 -13.90 0.32 7.79
CA ALA A 356 -14.85 0.46 8.87
C ALA A 356 -15.36 1.90 8.92
N TYR A 357 -16.67 2.08 8.81
CA TYR A 357 -17.27 3.42 8.90
C TYR A 357 -17.06 4.00 10.30
N PRO A 358 -16.52 5.24 10.43
CA PRO A 358 -16.46 5.94 11.69
C PRO A 358 -17.84 5.98 12.38
N TYR A 359 -17.90 5.56 13.63
CA TYR A 359 -19.12 5.40 14.42
C TYR A 359 -20.17 4.43 13.82
N GLY A 360 -19.85 3.73 12.74
CA GLY A 360 -20.79 2.89 11.96
C GLY A 360 -21.72 3.70 11.05
N GLU A 361 -21.42 4.94 10.75
CA GLU A 361 -22.29 5.86 10.01
C GLU A 361 -21.98 5.85 8.52
N ALA A 362 -22.91 5.36 7.71
CA ALA A 362 -22.79 5.23 6.26
C ALA A 362 -23.88 6.03 5.52
N PRO A 363 -23.90 7.39 5.59
CA PRO A 363 -24.82 8.16 4.76
C PRO A 363 -24.56 7.87 3.27
N GLY A 364 -25.58 8.03 2.43
CA GLY A 364 -25.52 7.64 1.02
C GLY A 364 -24.34 8.23 0.22
N ILE A 365 -23.83 9.41 0.64
CA ILE A 365 -22.63 10.00 0.06
C ILE A 365 -21.36 9.24 0.47
N ALA A 366 -21.23 8.83 1.74
CA ALA A 366 -20.11 8.03 2.22
C ALA A 366 -20.15 6.62 1.63
N TYR A 367 -21.32 6.00 1.56
CA TYR A 367 -21.52 4.73 0.88
C TYR A 367 -21.00 4.75 -0.57
N ARG A 368 -21.38 5.78 -1.35
CA ARG A 368 -20.91 5.91 -2.74
C ARG A 368 -19.40 6.15 -2.81
N ALA A 369 -18.84 7.01 -1.96
CA ALA A 369 -17.40 7.24 -1.93
C ALA A 369 -16.62 5.96 -1.62
N VAL A 370 -17.08 5.15 -0.66
CA VAL A 370 -16.47 3.85 -0.32
C VAL A 370 -16.57 2.86 -1.49
N GLN A 371 -17.70 2.83 -2.18
CA GLN A 371 -17.92 2.00 -3.36
C GLN A 371 -16.98 2.40 -4.52
N ASP A 372 -16.86 3.71 -4.79
CA ASP A 372 -16.05 4.27 -5.86
C ASP A 372 -14.53 4.07 -5.61
N GLN A 373 -14.10 3.97 -4.34
CA GLN A 373 -12.71 3.65 -3.98
C GLN A 373 -12.36 2.17 -4.14
N GLY A 374 -13.34 1.29 -4.35
CA GLY A 374 -13.13 -0.11 -4.67
C GLY A 374 -12.84 -1.03 -3.48
N PHE A 375 -13.20 -0.65 -2.26
CA PHE A 375 -13.13 -1.53 -1.10
C PHE A 375 -13.92 -2.83 -1.36
N GLN A 376 -13.36 -3.96 -0.97
CA GLN A 376 -14.02 -5.26 -1.11
C GLN A 376 -15.18 -5.38 -0.12
N CYS A 377 -14.96 -4.97 1.13
CA CYS A 377 -15.93 -5.01 2.20
C CYS A 377 -15.91 -3.71 3.01
N ALA A 378 -17.10 -3.25 3.46
CA ALA A 378 -17.17 -2.14 4.40
C ALA A 378 -18.18 -2.43 5.54
N PHE A 379 -17.80 -2.04 6.76
CA PHE A 379 -18.41 -2.50 7.99
C PHE A 379 -19.04 -1.38 8.80
N LEU A 380 -20.26 -1.64 9.25
CA LEU A 380 -21.00 -0.86 10.23
C LEU A 380 -20.61 -1.26 11.68
N THR A 381 -21.27 -0.63 12.65
CA THR A 381 -21.27 -1.09 14.05
C THR A 381 -22.56 -1.81 14.43
N ASP A 382 -23.46 -2.00 13.47
CA ASP A 382 -24.71 -2.74 13.66
C ASP A 382 -24.41 -4.19 14.02
N TYR A 383 -25.15 -4.72 15.01
CA TYR A 383 -24.94 -6.09 15.46
C TYR A 383 -25.57 -7.11 14.47
N GLY A 384 -24.76 -8.05 14.04
CA GLY A 384 -25.22 -9.14 13.17
C GLY A 384 -24.06 -9.93 12.59
N ARG A 385 -24.39 -11.00 11.87
CA ARG A 385 -23.44 -11.82 11.11
C ARG A 385 -23.60 -11.55 9.62
N VAL A 386 -22.51 -11.73 8.90
CA VAL A 386 -22.49 -11.59 7.44
C VAL A 386 -23.09 -12.82 6.79
N ARG A 387 -23.91 -12.62 5.76
CA ARG A 387 -24.57 -13.64 4.95
C ARG A 387 -24.35 -13.42 3.47
N GLN A 388 -24.50 -14.47 2.69
CA GLN A 388 -24.57 -14.33 1.23
C GLN A 388 -25.71 -13.40 0.80
N GLY A 389 -25.46 -12.62 -0.25
CA GLY A 389 -26.44 -11.70 -0.82
C GLY A 389 -26.61 -10.37 -0.07
N MET A 390 -25.86 -10.14 1.04
CA MET A 390 -25.82 -8.83 1.68
C MET A 390 -25.08 -7.81 0.81
N ASP A 391 -25.35 -6.53 1.07
CA ASP A 391 -24.56 -5.45 0.48
C ASP A 391 -23.15 -5.46 1.11
N PRO A 392 -22.07 -5.70 0.32
CA PRO A 392 -20.73 -5.83 0.85
C PRO A 392 -20.16 -4.52 1.43
N HIS A 393 -20.81 -3.39 1.19
CA HIS A 393 -20.41 -2.09 1.71
C HIS A 393 -21.27 -1.63 2.91
N LEU A 394 -22.17 -2.46 3.43
CA LEU A 394 -23.02 -2.20 4.61
C LEU A 394 -23.09 -3.43 5.52
N LEU A 395 -21.97 -4.05 5.81
CA LEU A 395 -21.89 -5.29 6.57
C LEU A 395 -22.01 -5.07 8.07
N PRO A 396 -22.82 -5.86 8.79
CA PRO A 396 -22.88 -5.86 10.25
C PRO A 396 -21.64 -6.57 10.85
N ARG A 397 -21.42 -6.34 12.14
CA ARG A 397 -20.38 -7.03 12.89
C ARG A 397 -20.89 -7.54 14.25
N VAL A 398 -20.19 -8.51 14.80
CA VAL A 398 -20.42 -9.02 16.15
C VAL A 398 -19.55 -8.21 17.11
N ARG A 399 -20.19 -7.27 17.82
CA ARG A 399 -19.47 -6.45 18.81
C ARG A 399 -19.10 -7.29 20.02
N VAL A 400 -17.82 -7.24 20.39
CA VAL A 400 -17.31 -7.87 21.62
C VAL A 400 -17.27 -6.83 22.74
N LEU A 401 -17.90 -7.17 23.88
CA LEU A 401 -17.89 -6.34 25.08
C LEU A 401 -16.94 -6.94 26.10
N GLY A 402 -16.14 -6.10 26.74
CA GLY A 402 -15.14 -6.54 27.74
C GLY A 402 -15.72 -7.01 29.07
N ASP A 403 -17.01 -6.79 29.32
CA ASP A 403 -17.76 -7.29 30.49
C ASP A 403 -18.64 -8.51 30.15
N GLU A 404 -18.52 -9.05 28.95
CA GLU A 404 -19.24 -10.21 28.45
C GLU A 404 -18.55 -11.49 28.93
N SER A 405 -19.32 -12.51 29.32
CA SER A 405 -18.74 -13.81 29.70
C SER A 405 -18.19 -14.54 28.46
N PHE A 406 -17.16 -15.36 28.66
CA PHE A 406 -16.60 -16.21 27.62
C PHE A 406 -17.67 -17.09 26.94
N GLU A 407 -18.67 -17.60 27.65
CA GLU A 407 -19.73 -18.42 27.10
C GLU A 407 -20.63 -17.65 26.12
N VAL A 408 -20.97 -16.39 26.42
CA VAL A 408 -21.72 -15.50 25.53
C VAL A 408 -20.91 -15.19 24.29
N TRP A 409 -19.64 -14.80 24.48
CA TRP A 409 -18.73 -14.57 23.36
C TRP A 409 -18.61 -15.83 22.48
N ARG A 410 -18.44 -17.02 23.06
CA ARG A 410 -18.33 -18.28 22.32
C ARG A 410 -19.56 -18.59 21.45
N GLN A 411 -20.75 -18.21 21.91
CA GLN A 411 -21.98 -18.34 21.12
C GLN A 411 -22.02 -17.33 19.95
N SER A 412 -21.42 -16.17 20.13
CA SER A 412 -21.32 -15.12 19.12
C SER A 412 -20.26 -15.44 18.06
N ALA A 413 -19.23 -16.19 18.40
CA ALA A 413 -18.14 -16.60 17.52
C ALA A 413 -18.44 -17.81 16.61
N ARG A 414 -19.65 -18.36 16.70
CA ARG A 414 -20.09 -19.52 15.89
C ARG A 414 -20.58 -19.10 14.51
#